data_7c23029af949cac5ac3ab6779b0df3c0
#
_entry.id   7c23029af949cac5ac3ab6779b0df3c0
#
_cell.length_a   1.000
_cell.length_b   1.000
_cell.length_c   1.000
_cell.angle_alpha   90.00
_cell.angle_beta   90.00
_cell.angle_gamma   90.00
#
_symmetry.space_group_name_H-M   'P 1'
#
loop_
_entity.id
_entity.type
_entity.pdbx_description
1 polymer ?
#
loop_
_entity_poly.entity_id
_entity_poly.type
_entity_poly.pdbx_seq_one_letter_code
_entity_poly.pdbx_strand_id
1 'polypeptide(L)'
;MKEWLGRSPVIERIAGLVAGHDLWMADRKARRPFPGGPYVLVHTLSHLLIQSIAMRCGYPASSIRERIYADEQAGRFGILLYTGSPDAEGTLGGLVQEARHLESHLLLALRMAALCSNDPICAQHGAGSSMEKRWLHGAACHGCALVAETSCEMRNDYLDRALVVPVVGTPDGAFFEAAP
;
A
#
# COMPACT_ATOMS: atom_id res chain seq x y z
N MET A 1 9.83 2.03 12.82
CA MET A 1 9.43 3.23 12.04
C MET A 1 10.50 4.32 12.06
N LYS A 2 10.88 4.94 13.18
CA LYS A 2 11.87 6.04 13.19
C LYS A 2 13.23 5.64 12.59
N GLU A 3 13.76 4.50 12.94
CA GLU A 3 15.02 3.98 12.39
C GLU A 3 14.91 3.75 10.86
N TRP A 4 13.79 3.15 10.41
CA TRP A 4 13.56 2.91 8.99
C TRP A 4 13.49 4.22 8.19
N LEU A 5 12.80 5.24 8.68
CA LEU A 5 12.74 6.57 8.06
C LEU A 5 14.10 7.27 7.95
N GLY A 6 15.08 6.89 8.79
CA GLY A 6 16.45 7.43 8.74
C GLY A 6 17.36 6.75 7.71
N ARG A 7 16.93 5.68 7.06
CA ARG A 7 17.73 4.97 6.04
C ARG A 7 17.80 5.78 4.74
N SER A 8 18.98 5.97 4.17
CA SER A 8 19.15 6.76 2.92
C SER A 8 18.25 6.30 1.76
N PRO A 9 18.13 4.98 1.46
CA PRO A 9 17.25 4.52 0.39
C PRO A 9 15.77 4.88 0.62
N VAL A 10 15.32 4.88 1.87
CA VAL A 10 13.94 5.26 2.25
C VAL A 10 13.73 6.76 2.04
N ILE A 11 14.68 7.59 2.47
CA ILE A 11 14.64 9.04 2.29
C ILE A 11 14.55 9.39 0.80
N GLU A 12 15.41 8.79 -0.03
CA GLU A 12 15.42 8.98 -1.48
C GLU A 12 14.10 8.55 -2.12
N ARG A 13 13.56 7.40 -1.71
CA ARG A 13 12.30 6.89 -2.23
C ARG A 13 11.13 7.80 -1.89
N ILE A 14 11.05 8.26 -0.63
CA ILE A 14 10.01 9.20 -0.17
C ILE A 14 10.15 10.54 -0.89
N ALA A 15 11.38 11.04 -1.09
CA ALA A 15 11.61 12.28 -1.86
C ALA A 15 11.09 12.17 -3.29
N GLY A 16 11.26 11.01 -3.95
CA GLY A 16 10.68 10.75 -5.27
C GLY A 16 9.15 10.79 -5.27
N LEU A 17 8.49 10.24 -4.24
CA LEU A 17 7.04 10.30 -4.09
C LEU A 17 6.54 11.74 -3.82
N VAL A 18 7.27 12.53 -3.04
CA VAL A 18 6.98 13.95 -2.81
C VAL A 18 7.08 14.74 -4.12
N ALA A 19 8.15 14.53 -4.90
CA ALA A 19 8.31 15.18 -6.19
C ALA A 19 7.16 14.86 -7.17
N GLY A 20 6.72 13.58 -7.20
CA GLY A 20 5.54 13.19 -7.98
C GLY A 20 4.26 13.87 -7.49
N HIS A 21 4.07 13.95 -6.16
CA HIS A 21 2.93 14.65 -5.56
C HIS A 21 2.91 16.14 -5.96
N ASP A 22 4.06 16.81 -5.97
CA ASP A 22 4.15 18.23 -6.36
C ASP A 22 3.77 18.43 -7.85
N LEU A 23 4.19 17.51 -8.72
CA LEU A 23 3.77 17.50 -10.12
C LEU A 23 2.27 17.31 -10.27
N TRP A 24 1.69 16.38 -9.50
CA TRP A 24 0.25 16.14 -9.47
C TRP A 24 -0.52 17.37 -8.99
N MET A 25 -0.06 18.02 -7.91
CA MET A 25 -0.69 19.25 -7.41
C MET A 25 -0.65 20.36 -8.46
N ALA A 26 0.46 20.52 -9.18
CA ALA A 26 0.60 21.51 -10.23
C ALA A 26 -0.33 21.25 -11.43
N ASP A 27 -0.40 19.98 -11.91
CA ASP A 27 -1.27 19.59 -13.03
C ASP A 27 -2.76 19.73 -12.68
N ARG A 28 -3.16 19.29 -11.50
CA ARG A 28 -4.55 19.28 -11.06
C ARG A 28 -5.02 20.55 -10.36
N LYS A 29 -4.11 21.50 -10.12
CA LYS A 29 -4.36 22.69 -9.28
C LYS A 29 -4.94 22.33 -7.91
N ALA A 30 -4.50 21.18 -7.38
CA ALA A 30 -5.00 20.62 -6.13
C ALA A 30 -4.27 21.24 -4.93
N ARG A 31 -4.89 21.14 -3.74
CA ARG A 31 -4.30 21.59 -2.48
C ARG A 31 -4.49 20.50 -1.42
N ARG A 32 -3.79 19.39 -1.60
CA ARG A 32 -3.79 18.28 -0.62
C ARG A 32 -2.34 18.08 -0.17
N PRO A 33 -2.04 18.06 1.15
CA PRO A 33 -0.68 17.79 1.61
C PRO A 33 -0.28 16.35 1.28
N PHE A 34 1.01 16.12 1.09
CA PHE A 34 1.56 14.76 1.01
C PHE A 34 1.33 14.04 2.34
N PRO A 35 0.81 12.81 2.34
CA PRO A 35 0.40 12.14 3.59
C PRO A 35 1.56 11.59 4.42
N GLY A 36 2.80 11.63 3.91
CA GLY A 36 3.99 11.10 4.56
C GLY A 36 4.36 9.67 4.16
N GLY A 37 5.65 9.34 4.24
CA GLY A 37 6.16 8.00 3.94
C GLY A 37 5.54 6.89 4.79
N PRO A 38 5.36 7.08 6.11
CA PRO A 38 4.66 6.11 6.96
C PRO A 38 3.22 5.81 6.52
N TYR A 39 2.49 6.84 6.05
CA TYR A 39 1.16 6.63 5.49
C TYR A 39 1.22 5.73 4.24
N VAL A 40 2.13 6.03 3.30
CA VAL A 40 2.29 5.22 2.08
C VAL A 40 2.61 3.76 2.40
N LEU A 41 3.52 3.52 3.36
CA LEU A 41 3.86 2.18 3.84
C LEU A 41 2.62 1.44 4.39
N VAL A 42 1.93 2.05 5.36
CA VAL A 42 0.79 1.41 6.05
C VAL A 42 -0.39 1.22 5.10
N HIS A 43 -0.66 2.19 4.22
CA HIS A 43 -1.68 2.12 3.20
C HIS A 43 -1.41 1.00 2.18
N THR A 44 -0.18 0.89 1.69
CA THR A 44 0.20 -0.20 0.79
C THR A 44 0.06 -1.56 1.47
N LEU A 45 0.50 -1.69 2.73
CA LEU A 45 0.33 -2.91 3.51
C LEU A 45 -1.16 -3.28 3.69
N SER A 46 -2.03 -2.30 3.87
CA SER A 46 -3.49 -2.51 3.94
C SER A 46 -4.02 -3.16 2.67
N HIS A 47 -3.64 -2.65 1.50
CA HIS A 47 -4.04 -3.22 0.21
C HIS A 47 -3.58 -4.66 0.03
N LEU A 48 -2.32 -4.95 0.40
CA LEU A 48 -1.77 -6.29 0.34
C LEU A 48 -2.51 -7.26 1.29
N LEU A 49 -2.90 -6.78 2.47
CA LEU A 49 -3.71 -7.56 3.41
C LEU A 49 -5.13 -7.81 2.87
N ILE A 50 -5.79 -6.81 2.28
CA ILE A 50 -7.10 -6.98 1.63
C ILE A 50 -7.03 -8.08 0.57
N GLN A 51 -6.01 -8.06 -0.28
CA GLN A 51 -5.81 -9.08 -1.32
C GLN A 51 -5.55 -10.48 -0.72
N SER A 52 -4.70 -10.56 0.30
CA SER A 52 -4.39 -11.82 0.99
C SER A 52 -5.63 -12.43 1.64
N ILE A 53 -6.44 -11.62 2.33
CA ILE A 53 -7.68 -12.06 2.97
C ILE A 53 -8.69 -12.49 1.90
N ALA A 54 -8.89 -11.69 0.86
CA ALA A 54 -9.80 -12.01 -0.24
C ALA A 54 -9.44 -13.35 -0.90
N MET A 55 -8.15 -13.57 -1.17
CA MET A 55 -7.66 -14.80 -1.79
C MET A 55 -7.89 -16.04 -0.93
N ARG A 56 -7.67 -15.95 0.40
CA ARG A 56 -7.78 -17.10 1.32
C ARG A 56 -9.21 -17.41 1.73
N CYS A 57 -10.02 -16.38 1.87
CA CYS A 57 -11.38 -16.53 2.44
C CYS A 57 -12.47 -16.53 1.38
N GLY A 58 -12.10 -16.31 0.11
CA GLY A 58 -13.06 -16.24 -1.00
C GLY A 58 -13.94 -14.99 -0.98
N TYR A 59 -13.62 -13.99 -0.16
CA TYR A 59 -14.33 -12.71 -0.18
C TYR A 59 -13.97 -11.92 -1.44
N PRO A 60 -14.92 -11.24 -2.08
CA PRO A 60 -14.56 -10.22 -3.06
C PRO A 60 -13.74 -9.13 -2.38
N ALA A 61 -12.57 -8.79 -2.93
CA ALA A 61 -11.75 -7.69 -2.38
C ALA A 61 -12.55 -6.39 -2.26
N SER A 62 -13.52 -6.17 -3.17
CA SER A 62 -14.43 -5.01 -3.14
C SER A 62 -15.41 -4.97 -1.95
N SER A 63 -15.60 -6.09 -1.23
CA SER A 63 -16.42 -6.13 -0.01
C SER A 63 -15.68 -5.69 1.24
N ILE A 64 -14.35 -5.65 1.20
CA ILE A 64 -13.49 -5.22 2.30
C ILE A 64 -13.10 -3.76 2.06
N ARG A 65 -13.22 -2.95 3.07
CA ARG A 65 -12.82 -1.54 3.08
C ARG A 65 -11.73 -1.31 4.12
N GLU A 66 -10.97 -0.26 3.90
CA GLU A 66 -9.91 0.14 4.82
C GLU A 66 -10.15 1.50 5.46
N ARG A 67 -9.48 1.69 6.59
CA ARG A 67 -9.22 3.00 7.18
C ARG A 67 -7.78 3.00 7.69
N ILE A 68 -7.01 3.98 7.28
CA ILE A 68 -5.59 4.12 7.65
C ILE A 68 -5.45 5.16 8.76
N TYR A 69 -4.68 4.79 9.78
CA TYR A 69 -4.27 5.68 10.86
C TYR A 69 -2.75 5.83 10.79
N ALA A 70 -2.26 7.03 10.54
CA ALA A 70 -0.83 7.32 10.45
C ALA A 70 -0.56 8.69 11.07
N ASP A 71 -0.36 8.69 12.39
CA ASP A 71 0.03 9.86 13.16
C ASP A 71 1.52 9.75 13.48
N GLU A 72 2.34 10.34 12.62
CA GLU A 72 3.80 10.30 12.73
C GLU A 72 4.28 11.04 13.98
N GLN A 73 3.63 12.14 14.36
CA GLN A 73 4.02 12.94 15.54
C GLN A 73 3.79 12.15 16.83
N ALA A 74 2.66 11.46 16.94
CA ALA A 74 2.37 10.61 18.09
C ALA A 74 2.98 9.19 17.97
N GLY A 75 3.59 8.86 16.82
CA GLY A 75 4.16 7.53 16.57
C GLY A 75 3.10 6.42 16.53
N ARG A 76 1.86 6.74 16.14
CA ARG A 76 0.73 5.81 16.11
C ARG A 76 0.36 5.44 14.69
N PHE A 77 0.41 4.14 14.40
CA PHE A 77 0.10 3.60 13.09
C PHE A 77 -0.88 2.43 13.23
N GLY A 78 -1.85 2.35 12.35
CA GLY A 78 -2.84 1.28 12.38
C GLY A 78 -3.63 1.15 11.09
N ILE A 79 -4.17 -0.05 10.87
CA ILE A 79 -5.04 -0.40 9.77
C ILE A 79 -6.33 -0.95 10.38
N LEU A 80 -7.46 -0.41 9.95
CA LEU A 80 -8.77 -0.99 10.20
C LEU A 80 -9.31 -1.55 8.88
N LEU A 81 -9.54 -2.85 8.82
CA LEU A 81 -10.24 -3.51 7.72
C LEU A 81 -11.66 -3.87 8.19
N TYR A 82 -12.65 -3.53 7.38
CA TYR A 82 -14.05 -3.77 7.71
C TYR A 82 -14.86 -4.10 6.46
N THR A 83 -16.00 -4.77 6.62
CA THR A 83 -16.91 -5.09 5.52
C THR A 83 -17.75 -3.88 5.15
N GLY A 84 -17.86 -3.59 3.85
CA GLY A 84 -18.59 -2.43 3.35
C GLY A 84 -20.12 -2.54 3.43
N SER A 85 -20.67 -3.76 3.56
CA SER A 85 -22.09 -4.03 3.74
C SER A 85 -22.30 -5.19 4.72
N PRO A 86 -23.22 -5.07 5.68
CA PRO A 86 -23.58 -6.18 6.57
C PRO A 86 -24.29 -7.35 5.83
N ASP A 87 -24.88 -7.07 4.67
CA ASP A 87 -25.66 -8.04 3.89
C ASP A 87 -24.84 -8.80 2.83
N ALA A 88 -23.51 -8.54 2.75
CA ALA A 88 -22.67 -9.32 1.86
C ALA A 88 -22.63 -10.77 2.34
N GLU A 89 -23.15 -11.69 1.53
CA GLU A 89 -23.26 -13.11 1.84
C GLU A 89 -21.94 -13.68 2.39
N GLY A 90 -21.99 -14.28 3.57
CA GLY A 90 -20.84 -14.89 4.23
C GLY A 90 -19.95 -13.96 5.07
N THR A 91 -20.26 -12.65 5.19
CA THR A 91 -19.37 -11.69 5.86
C THR A 91 -19.70 -11.43 7.35
N LEU A 92 -20.86 -11.84 7.84
CA LEU A 92 -21.25 -11.67 9.25
C LEU A 92 -20.27 -12.40 10.18
N GLY A 93 -19.33 -11.66 10.75
CA GLY A 93 -18.32 -12.17 11.67
C GLY A 93 -17.12 -12.87 11.01
N GLY A 94 -17.15 -13.16 9.70
CA GLY A 94 -16.07 -13.85 9.00
C GLY A 94 -14.75 -13.10 9.05
N LEU A 95 -14.75 -11.80 8.72
CA LEU A 95 -13.54 -10.98 8.77
C LEU A 95 -12.95 -10.87 10.20
N VAL A 96 -13.80 -10.84 11.23
CA VAL A 96 -13.38 -10.84 12.63
C VAL A 96 -12.72 -12.18 13.00
N GLN A 97 -13.22 -13.31 12.48
CA GLN A 97 -12.59 -14.62 12.70
C GLN A 97 -11.22 -14.71 12.02
N GLU A 98 -11.04 -14.08 10.85
CA GLU A 98 -9.76 -14.03 10.14
C GLU A 98 -8.68 -13.26 10.92
N ALA A 99 -9.03 -12.41 11.88
CA ALA A 99 -8.06 -11.79 12.77
C ALA A 99 -7.22 -12.81 13.56
N ARG A 100 -7.74 -14.02 13.78
CA ARG A 100 -7.00 -15.14 14.41
C ARG A 100 -5.88 -15.68 13.52
N HIS A 101 -5.95 -15.43 12.23
CA HIS A 101 -5.00 -15.86 11.21
C HIS A 101 -4.17 -14.70 10.66
N LEU A 102 -4.12 -13.57 11.38
CA LEU A 102 -3.46 -12.34 10.92
C LEU A 102 -2.01 -12.57 10.48
N GLU A 103 -1.25 -13.36 11.24
CA GLU A 103 0.13 -13.71 10.88
C GLU A 103 0.20 -14.38 9.51
N SER A 104 -0.65 -15.37 9.26
CA SER A 104 -0.72 -16.08 7.97
C SER A 104 -1.11 -15.16 6.82
N HIS A 105 -2.01 -14.21 7.06
CA HIS A 105 -2.39 -13.21 6.07
C HIS A 105 -1.25 -12.24 5.79
N LEU A 106 -0.55 -11.80 6.83
CA LEU A 106 0.62 -10.93 6.69
C LEU A 106 1.73 -11.62 5.89
N LEU A 107 2.08 -12.86 6.23
CA LEU A 107 3.10 -13.64 5.51
C LEU A 107 2.74 -13.81 4.03
N LEU A 108 1.47 -14.14 3.73
CA LEU A 108 1.02 -14.25 2.35
C LEU A 108 1.06 -12.89 1.63
N ALA A 109 0.61 -11.83 2.28
CA ALA A 109 0.65 -10.47 1.73
C ALA A 109 2.07 -10.03 1.36
N LEU A 110 3.05 -10.28 2.24
CA LEU A 110 4.45 -9.95 2.00
C LEU A 110 5.05 -10.78 0.85
N ARG A 111 4.73 -12.08 0.76
CA ARG A 111 5.16 -12.93 -0.38
C ARG A 111 4.58 -12.46 -1.70
N MET A 112 3.29 -12.14 -1.72
CA MET A 112 2.64 -11.61 -2.93
C MET A 112 3.25 -10.26 -3.35
N ALA A 113 3.56 -9.40 -2.40
CA ALA A 113 4.14 -8.09 -2.65
C ALA A 113 5.54 -8.15 -3.29
N ALA A 114 6.32 -9.18 -3.02
CA ALA A 114 7.66 -9.35 -3.61
C ALA A 114 7.61 -9.60 -5.13
N LEU A 115 6.46 -10.04 -5.65
CA LEU A 115 6.28 -10.44 -7.04
C LEU A 115 5.25 -9.54 -7.74
N CYS A 116 5.56 -9.17 -8.98
CA CYS A 116 4.59 -8.49 -9.85
C CYS A 116 4.81 -8.95 -11.29
N SER A 117 3.73 -9.32 -11.98
CA SER A 117 3.78 -9.70 -13.39
C SER A 117 4.29 -8.58 -14.32
N ASN A 118 4.26 -7.33 -13.85
CA ASN A 118 4.74 -6.16 -14.58
C ASN A 118 6.16 -5.73 -14.18
N ASP A 119 6.88 -6.53 -13.39
CA ASP A 119 8.28 -6.22 -13.09
C ASP A 119 9.18 -6.50 -14.33
N PRO A 120 10.24 -5.71 -14.55
CA PRO A 120 10.76 -4.66 -13.67
C PRO A 120 10.08 -3.29 -13.82
N ILE A 121 9.20 -3.09 -14.78
CA ILE A 121 8.58 -1.78 -15.10
C ILE A 121 7.81 -1.24 -13.88
N CYS A 122 7.04 -2.09 -13.21
CA CYS A 122 6.30 -1.68 -12.01
C CYS A 122 7.23 -1.34 -10.84
N ALA A 123 8.24 -2.19 -10.57
CA ALA A 123 9.18 -1.98 -9.47
C ALA A 123 10.02 -0.71 -9.63
N GLN A 124 10.41 -0.39 -10.88
CA GLN A 124 11.25 0.76 -11.21
C GLN A 124 10.46 2.02 -11.54
N HIS A 125 9.13 1.99 -11.41
CA HIS A 125 8.32 3.16 -11.67
C HIS A 125 8.72 4.31 -10.73
N GLY A 126 9.06 5.44 -11.31
CA GLY A 126 9.36 6.69 -10.60
C GLY A 126 8.15 7.62 -10.63
N ALA A 127 7.66 8.03 -9.46
CA ALA A 127 6.52 8.95 -9.34
C ALA A 127 6.73 10.29 -10.10
N GLY A 128 7.98 10.72 -10.29
CA GLY A 128 8.34 11.90 -11.08
C GLY A 128 8.24 11.74 -12.60
N SER A 129 7.91 10.55 -13.12
CA SER A 129 7.80 10.32 -14.56
C SER A 129 6.57 11.04 -15.14
N SER A 130 6.81 11.97 -16.06
CA SER A 130 5.75 12.71 -16.75
C SER A 130 5.02 11.88 -17.82
N MET A 131 5.64 10.80 -18.32
CA MET A 131 5.09 10.02 -19.42
C MET A 131 3.82 9.24 -19.05
N GLU A 132 3.75 8.70 -17.82
CA GLU A 132 2.61 7.87 -17.39
C GLU A 132 1.58 8.64 -16.56
N LYS A 133 1.88 9.87 -16.12
CA LYS A 133 1.05 10.68 -15.20
C LYS A 133 0.60 9.95 -13.92
N ARG A 134 1.35 8.90 -13.53
CA ARG A 134 1.11 8.11 -12.32
C ARG A 134 1.89 8.69 -11.13
N TRP A 135 1.79 9.98 -10.95
CA TRP A 135 2.61 10.77 -10.03
C TRP A 135 2.43 10.42 -8.54
N LEU A 136 1.31 9.81 -8.19
CA LEU A 136 1.00 9.45 -6.79
C LEU A 136 1.37 7.99 -6.45
N HIS A 137 2.04 7.29 -7.37
CA HIS A 137 2.44 5.89 -7.17
C HIS A 137 3.95 5.73 -7.23
N GLY A 138 4.47 4.84 -6.40
CA GLY A 138 5.73 4.16 -6.62
C GLY A 138 5.50 2.81 -7.32
N ALA A 139 6.11 1.75 -6.80
CA ALA A 139 5.93 0.39 -7.29
C ALA A 139 4.52 -0.15 -6.94
N ALA A 140 3.51 0.25 -7.70
CA ALA A 140 2.13 -0.16 -7.51
C ALA A 140 1.39 -0.22 -8.85
N CYS A 141 0.70 -1.32 -9.14
CA CYS A 141 -0.13 -1.48 -10.33
C CYS A 141 -1.26 -2.49 -10.08
N HIS A 142 -2.13 -2.68 -11.07
CA HIS A 142 -3.22 -3.66 -11.00
C HIS A 142 -2.75 -5.11 -10.77
N GLY A 143 -1.53 -5.43 -11.19
CA GLY A 143 -0.94 -6.75 -10.98
C GLY A 143 -0.40 -7.00 -9.57
N CYS A 144 -0.32 -5.99 -8.69
CA CYS A 144 0.30 -6.16 -7.37
C CYS A 144 -0.40 -5.47 -6.21
N ALA A 145 -0.75 -4.18 -6.30
CA ALA A 145 -1.14 -3.42 -5.11
C ALA A 145 -2.50 -2.70 -5.20
N LEU A 146 -3.05 -2.50 -6.41
CA LEU A 146 -4.33 -1.81 -6.55
C LEU A 146 -5.49 -2.74 -6.17
N VAL A 147 -6.46 -2.18 -5.44
CA VAL A 147 -7.74 -2.83 -5.10
C VAL A 147 -8.91 -2.08 -5.76
N ALA A 148 -10.14 -2.53 -5.56
CA ALA A 148 -11.32 -1.78 -6.00
C ALA A 148 -11.31 -0.38 -5.36
N GLU A 149 -11.57 0.69 -6.12
CA GLU A 149 -11.56 2.06 -5.60
C GLU A 149 -12.53 2.27 -4.42
N THR A 150 -13.60 1.49 -4.36
CA THR A 150 -14.58 1.50 -3.27
C THR A 150 -14.02 0.93 -1.97
N SER A 151 -12.94 0.16 -2.03
CA SER A 151 -12.24 -0.44 -0.89
C SER A 151 -11.20 0.50 -0.28
N CYS A 152 -10.68 1.45 -1.08
CA CYS A 152 -9.60 2.34 -0.70
C CYS A 152 -10.11 3.73 -0.34
N GLU A 153 -9.68 4.28 0.81
CA GLU A 153 -10.06 5.63 1.23
C GLU A 153 -9.41 6.74 0.38
N MET A 154 -8.33 6.42 -0.36
CA MET A 154 -7.56 7.35 -1.20
C MET A 154 -7.65 7.03 -2.70
N ARG A 155 -8.58 6.17 -3.13
CA ARG A 155 -8.80 5.79 -4.54
C ARG A 155 -7.55 5.22 -5.20
N ASN A 156 -6.82 4.38 -4.49
CA ASN A 156 -5.53 3.81 -4.87
C ASN A 156 -4.37 4.81 -5.00
N ASP A 157 -4.51 6.08 -4.65
CA ASP A 157 -3.39 7.03 -4.58
C ASP A 157 -2.43 6.67 -3.44
N TYR A 158 -1.15 7.03 -3.57
CA TYR A 158 -0.11 6.88 -2.53
C TYR A 158 0.18 5.43 -2.13
N LEU A 159 0.50 4.61 -3.13
CA LEU A 159 0.88 3.22 -2.96
C LEU A 159 2.31 2.98 -3.45
N ASP A 160 3.09 2.22 -2.70
CA ASP A 160 4.44 1.82 -3.08
C ASP A 160 4.88 0.53 -2.34
N ARG A 161 4.84 -0.63 -3.01
CA ARG A 161 5.26 -1.90 -2.42
C ARG A 161 6.75 -1.99 -2.12
N ALA A 162 7.59 -1.15 -2.77
CA ALA A 162 9.02 -1.10 -2.48
C ALA A 162 9.33 -0.53 -1.08
N LEU A 163 8.40 0.21 -0.47
CA LEU A 163 8.49 0.59 0.93
C LEU A 163 8.10 -0.55 1.89
N VAL A 164 7.36 -1.56 1.42
CA VAL A 164 6.89 -2.69 2.23
C VAL A 164 7.89 -3.84 2.19
N VAL A 165 8.26 -4.31 0.99
CA VAL A 165 9.15 -5.46 0.78
C VAL A 165 10.24 -5.14 -0.25
N PRO A 166 11.38 -5.84 -0.24
CA PRO A 166 12.37 -5.73 -1.30
C PRO A 166 11.76 -6.06 -2.67
N VAL A 167 12.02 -5.21 -3.67
CA VAL A 167 11.59 -5.42 -5.06
C VAL A 167 12.78 -5.32 -6.02
N VAL A 168 12.60 -5.77 -7.25
CA VAL A 168 13.65 -5.73 -8.28
C VAL A 168 14.16 -4.30 -8.48
N GLY A 169 15.46 -4.09 -8.28
CA GLY A 169 16.12 -2.79 -8.43
C GLY A 169 16.02 -1.84 -7.23
N THR A 170 15.27 -2.21 -6.18
CA THR A 170 15.16 -1.39 -4.96
C THR A 170 15.08 -2.29 -3.71
N PRO A 171 16.15 -3.04 -3.38
CA PRO A 171 16.12 -4.00 -2.29
C PRO A 171 16.17 -3.33 -0.90
N ASP A 172 16.77 -2.15 -0.77
CA ASP A 172 17.20 -1.59 0.52
C ASP A 172 16.21 -0.62 1.17
N GLY A 173 15.11 -0.28 0.48
CA GLY A 173 14.08 0.68 0.97
C GLY A 173 12.96 0.05 1.79
N ALA A 174 12.89 -1.27 1.86
CA ALA A 174 11.77 -2.00 2.45
C ALA A 174 11.75 -1.93 3.99
N PHE A 175 10.52 -1.90 4.54
CA PHE A 175 10.30 -2.00 5.99
C PHE A 175 10.50 -3.43 6.50
N PHE A 176 10.01 -4.44 5.75
CA PHE A 176 10.23 -5.86 6.01
C PHE A 176 11.41 -6.34 5.15
N GLU A 177 12.48 -6.80 5.77
CA GLU A 177 13.75 -7.11 5.10
C GLU A 177 13.70 -8.34 4.18
N ALA A 178 12.80 -9.25 4.41
CA ALA A 178 12.50 -10.38 3.51
C ALA A 178 11.04 -10.81 3.68
N ALA A 179 10.43 -11.34 2.60
CA ALA A 179 9.24 -12.16 2.74
C ALA A 179 9.71 -13.55 3.24
N PRO A 180 9.30 -14.00 4.42
CA PRO A 180 9.69 -15.28 4.99
C PRO A 180 9.15 -16.48 4.17
#